data_0129f956e2ccea2e52fcd30547ddbea0
#
_entry.id   0129f956e2ccea2e52fcd30547ddbea0
#
_cell.length_a   1.000
_cell.length_b   1.000
_cell.length_c   1.000
_cell.angle_alpha   90.00
_cell.angle_beta   90.00
_cell.angle_gamma   90.00
#
_symmetry.space_group_name_H-M   'P 1'
#
loop_
_entity.id
_entity.type
_entity.pdbx_description
1 polymer ?
#
loop_
_entity_poly.entity_id
_entity_poly.type
_entity_poly.pdbx_seq_one_letter_code
_entity_poly.pdbx_strand_id
1 'polypeptide(L)'
;VNASKLKNDRSDRESIAQLLSGIGFQEIVTNSITNSAYYPDRTDLVKMLNSLSSELDCLRPALNASGLEVINYNSNRKNTDLFLYEFGKVYTQPSALIFQEETKLGIWCTGLVQQSNWNQKAKPVDLFYVKSIIEAIFHKKGIVGLEITFDEQGAVLWKNKKQTIAKIELVGSAFEKIVDLKNPIYYAEINWDQLLKLQQLKIQYKEVSKFPSV
;
A
#
# COMPACT_ATOMS: atom_id res chain seq x y z
N VAL A 1 -27.11 -7.59 -10.74
CA VAL A 1 -26.03 -6.91 -10.02
C VAL A 1 -25.87 -7.62 -8.68
N ASN A 2 -24.72 -8.28 -8.44
CA ASN A 2 -24.46 -9.03 -7.20
C ASN A 2 -24.19 -8.08 -6.02
N ALA A 3 -25.23 -7.63 -5.37
CA ALA A 3 -25.16 -6.78 -4.17
C ALA A 3 -24.32 -7.41 -3.02
N SER A 4 -24.24 -8.75 -2.96
CA SER A 4 -23.42 -9.49 -1.99
C SER A 4 -21.92 -9.26 -2.15
N LYS A 5 -21.41 -9.15 -3.39
CA LYS A 5 -19.97 -8.95 -3.66
C LYS A 5 -19.51 -7.54 -3.29
N LEU A 6 -20.33 -6.52 -3.58
CA LEU A 6 -20.06 -5.13 -3.19
C LEU A 6 -20.09 -4.93 -1.66
N LYS A 7 -20.99 -5.63 -0.96
CA LYS A 7 -21.13 -5.54 0.49
C LYS A 7 -19.90 -6.11 1.21
N ASN A 8 -19.32 -7.18 0.71
CA ASN A 8 -18.11 -7.77 1.27
C ASN A 8 -16.88 -6.88 1.09
N ASP A 9 -16.65 -6.29 -0.10
CA ASP A 9 -15.50 -5.41 -0.35
C ASP A 9 -15.50 -4.19 0.60
N ARG A 10 -16.66 -3.54 0.79
CA ARG A 10 -16.77 -2.41 1.72
C ARG A 10 -16.43 -2.81 3.15
N SER A 11 -17.04 -3.89 3.65
CA SER A 11 -16.78 -4.40 5.00
C SER A 11 -15.32 -4.81 5.19
N ASP A 12 -14.69 -5.38 4.15
CA ASP A 12 -13.29 -5.78 4.16
C ASP A 12 -12.37 -4.55 4.24
N ARG A 13 -12.63 -3.50 3.45
CA ARG A 13 -11.89 -2.22 3.53
C ARG A 13 -12.06 -1.57 4.90
N GLU A 14 -13.29 -1.45 5.40
CA GLU A 14 -13.58 -0.87 6.73
C GLU A 14 -12.82 -1.62 7.84
N SER A 15 -12.77 -2.94 7.78
CA SER A 15 -12.03 -3.76 8.76
C SER A 15 -10.53 -3.48 8.75
N ILE A 16 -9.91 -3.29 7.57
CA ILE A 16 -8.49 -2.95 7.46
C ILE A 16 -8.24 -1.47 7.78
N ALA A 17 -9.11 -0.57 7.38
CA ALA A 17 -9.05 0.84 7.77
C ALA A 17 -9.05 1.01 9.29
N GLN A 18 -9.93 0.29 10.00
CA GLN A 18 -9.96 0.27 11.47
C GLN A 18 -8.66 -0.28 12.07
N LEU A 19 -8.08 -1.34 11.49
CA LEU A 19 -6.78 -1.87 11.92
C LEU A 19 -5.69 -0.81 11.77
N LEU A 20 -5.56 -0.21 10.57
CA LEU A 20 -4.53 0.77 10.25
C LEU A 20 -4.69 2.04 11.10
N SER A 21 -5.90 2.60 11.19
CA SER A 21 -6.17 3.77 12.02
C SER A 21 -5.93 3.49 13.51
N GLY A 22 -6.26 2.28 13.98
CA GLY A 22 -6.03 1.86 15.37
C GLY A 22 -4.56 1.77 15.76
N ILE A 23 -3.65 1.61 14.80
CA ILE A 23 -2.19 1.61 15.03
C ILE A 23 -1.52 2.93 14.59
N GLY A 24 -2.32 3.98 14.31
CA GLY A 24 -1.82 5.34 14.10
C GLY A 24 -1.64 5.76 12.64
N PHE A 25 -2.11 4.96 11.67
CA PHE A 25 -2.12 5.38 10.27
C PHE A 25 -3.27 6.34 9.96
N GLN A 26 -3.03 7.25 9.03
CA GLN A 26 -4.01 8.20 8.53
C GLN A 26 -4.42 7.84 7.10
N GLU A 27 -5.71 7.81 6.84
CA GLU A 27 -6.22 7.62 5.48
C GLU A 27 -6.03 8.90 4.67
N ILE A 28 -5.54 8.74 3.46
CA ILE A 28 -5.47 9.80 2.47
C ILE A 28 -6.31 9.43 1.24
N VAL A 29 -6.79 10.45 0.55
CA VAL A 29 -7.49 10.30 -0.74
C VAL A 29 -6.81 11.25 -1.71
N THR A 30 -6.15 10.68 -2.71
CA THR A 30 -5.38 11.44 -3.69
C THR A 30 -6.04 11.41 -5.08
N ASN A 31 -5.60 12.32 -5.97
CA ASN A 31 -6.14 12.40 -7.31
C ASN A 31 -5.76 11.15 -8.15
N SER A 32 -6.71 10.66 -8.94
CA SER A 32 -6.45 9.58 -9.90
C SER A 32 -5.74 10.06 -11.16
N ILE A 33 -5.64 11.36 -11.39
CA ILE A 33 -4.91 11.97 -12.49
C ILE A 33 -3.56 12.43 -11.95
N THR A 34 -2.48 12.13 -12.66
CA THR A 34 -1.10 12.39 -12.26
C THR A 34 -0.23 12.84 -13.43
N ASN A 35 1.03 13.11 -13.16
CA ASN A 35 2.02 13.51 -14.15
C ASN A 35 2.72 12.28 -14.74
N SER A 36 2.67 12.10 -16.05
CA SER A 36 3.39 11.01 -16.75
C SER A 36 4.90 11.09 -16.57
N ALA A 37 5.47 12.27 -16.30
CA ALA A 37 6.89 12.45 -16.04
C ALA A 37 7.40 11.71 -14.79
N TYR A 38 6.51 11.27 -13.88
CA TYR A 38 6.86 10.43 -12.74
C TYR A 38 7.13 8.97 -13.12
N TYR A 39 6.77 8.58 -14.33
CA TYR A 39 6.83 7.21 -14.82
C TYR A 39 7.52 7.11 -16.20
N PRO A 40 8.79 7.57 -16.33
CA PRO A 40 9.46 7.70 -17.64
C PRO A 40 9.63 6.37 -18.37
N ASP A 41 9.76 5.26 -17.62
CA ASP A 41 10.03 3.93 -18.19
C ASP A 41 8.74 3.15 -18.48
N ARG A 42 7.55 3.72 -18.21
CA ARG A 42 6.29 3.04 -18.43
C ARG A 42 5.70 3.35 -19.79
N THR A 43 5.35 2.31 -20.52
CA THR A 43 4.70 2.40 -21.86
C THR A 43 3.21 2.11 -21.82
N ASP A 44 2.68 1.70 -20.66
CA ASP A 44 1.28 1.29 -20.45
C ASP A 44 0.43 2.38 -19.75
N LEU A 45 0.84 3.65 -19.86
CA LEU A 45 0.11 4.78 -19.27
C LEU A 45 -1.19 5.06 -20.04
N VAL A 46 -2.27 5.26 -19.30
CA VAL A 46 -3.54 5.78 -19.82
C VAL A 46 -3.45 7.29 -19.93
N LYS A 47 -3.10 7.80 -21.12
CA LYS A 47 -2.99 9.24 -21.36
C LYS A 47 -4.37 9.87 -21.59
N MET A 48 -4.54 11.08 -21.11
CA MET A 48 -5.76 11.87 -21.31
C MET A 48 -5.72 12.59 -22.66
N LEU A 49 -6.82 12.54 -23.40
CA LEU A 49 -6.94 13.26 -24.68
C LEU A 49 -6.98 14.78 -24.49
N ASN A 50 -7.65 15.24 -23.41
CA ASN A 50 -7.79 16.64 -23.06
C ASN A 50 -7.33 16.83 -21.61
N SER A 51 -6.03 16.94 -21.40
CA SER A 51 -5.48 17.18 -20.06
C SER A 51 -5.80 18.60 -19.58
N LEU A 52 -6.12 18.74 -18.30
CA LEU A 52 -6.38 20.03 -17.65
C LEU A 52 -5.11 20.88 -17.53
N SER A 53 -3.95 20.24 -17.47
CA SER A 53 -2.63 20.88 -17.44
C SER A 53 -1.58 19.90 -17.95
N SER A 54 -0.38 20.40 -18.25
CA SER A 54 0.79 19.56 -18.61
C SER A 54 1.25 18.65 -17.45
N GLU A 55 0.85 18.95 -16.23
CA GLU A 55 1.21 18.19 -15.02
C GLU A 55 0.17 17.12 -14.64
N LEU A 56 -1.00 17.13 -15.29
CA LEU A 56 -2.10 16.20 -15.03
C LEU A 56 -2.56 15.59 -16.35
N ASP A 57 -1.72 14.76 -16.94
CA ASP A 57 -1.84 14.29 -18.32
C ASP A 57 -2.16 12.79 -18.45
N CYS A 58 -2.10 12.01 -17.35
CA CYS A 58 -2.41 10.59 -17.38
C CYS A 58 -3.15 10.11 -16.12
N LEU A 59 -3.82 8.95 -16.23
CA LEU A 59 -4.31 8.25 -15.06
C LEU A 59 -3.17 7.53 -14.35
N ARG A 60 -3.18 7.53 -13.00
CA ARG A 60 -2.11 6.95 -12.18
C ARG A 60 -1.98 5.44 -12.40
N PRO A 61 -0.80 4.95 -12.77
CA PRO A 61 -0.54 3.52 -12.95
C PRO A 61 -0.19 2.81 -11.64
N ALA A 62 0.11 3.56 -10.58
CA ALA A 62 0.42 3.11 -9.23
C ALA A 62 0.06 4.20 -8.21
N LEU A 63 0.00 3.86 -6.92
CA LEU A 63 -0.32 4.82 -5.86
C LEU A 63 0.93 5.55 -5.32
N ASN A 64 2.13 5.06 -5.61
CA ASN A 64 3.38 5.51 -5.01
C ASN A 64 3.59 7.03 -5.12
N ALA A 65 3.53 7.61 -6.31
CA ALA A 65 3.79 9.03 -6.55
C ALA A 65 2.81 9.93 -5.80
N SER A 66 1.52 9.61 -5.83
CA SER A 66 0.48 10.41 -5.17
C SER A 66 0.69 10.53 -3.65
N GLY A 67 1.06 9.43 -2.98
CA GLY A 67 1.36 9.47 -1.55
C GLY A 67 2.68 10.19 -1.25
N LEU A 68 3.67 10.13 -2.15
CA LEU A 68 4.91 10.89 -2.01
C LEU A 68 4.69 12.40 -2.11
N GLU A 69 3.77 12.86 -2.95
CA GLU A 69 3.35 14.27 -2.99
C GLU A 69 2.77 14.73 -1.64
N VAL A 70 1.94 13.87 -1.01
CA VAL A 70 1.39 14.15 0.33
C VAL A 70 2.49 14.20 1.38
N ILE A 71 3.46 13.28 1.34
CA ILE A 71 4.61 13.28 2.25
C ILE A 71 5.42 14.57 2.06
N ASN A 72 5.74 14.95 0.83
CA ASN A 72 6.46 16.17 0.54
C ASN A 72 5.74 17.42 1.06
N TYR A 73 4.43 17.50 0.84
CA TYR A 73 3.60 18.59 1.34
C TYR A 73 3.67 18.72 2.87
N ASN A 74 3.61 17.60 3.59
CA ASN A 74 3.65 17.57 5.05
C ASN A 74 5.06 17.83 5.59
N SER A 75 6.10 17.24 4.98
CA SER A 75 7.50 17.41 5.38
C SER A 75 7.94 18.88 5.26
N ASN A 76 7.49 19.60 4.23
CA ASN A 76 7.73 21.03 4.06
C ASN A 76 7.07 21.88 5.18
N ARG A 77 6.13 21.29 5.95
CA ARG A 77 5.47 21.89 7.11
C ARG A 77 5.99 21.34 8.45
N LYS A 78 7.17 20.67 8.41
CA LYS A 78 7.83 20.07 9.57
C LYS A 78 7.07 18.89 10.19
N ASN A 79 6.12 18.31 9.50
CA ASN A 79 5.47 17.07 9.88
C ASN A 79 6.17 15.92 9.15
N THR A 80 7.09 15.23 9.84
CA THR A 80 8.02 14.27 9.25
C THR A 80 7.72 12.82 9.63
N ASP A 81 6.94 12.59 10.69
CA ASP A 81 6.57 11.26 11.14
C ASP A 81 5.20 10.93 10.57
N LEU A 82 5.20 10.26 9.41
CA LEU A 82 3.98 10.05 8.62
C LEU A 82 3.75 8.57 8.38
N PHE A 83 2.55 8.12 8.73
CA PHE A 83 2.02 6.78 8.52
C PHE A 83 0.70 6.93 7.76
N LEU A 84 0.76 6.72 6.46
CA LEU A 84 -0.36 7.00 5.55
C LEU A 84 -0.82 5.73 4.85
N TYR A 85 -2.11 5.66 4.51
CA TYR A 85 -2.64 4.63 3.64
C TYR A 85 -3.74 5.16 2.72
N GLU A 86 -3.93 4.49 1.58
CA GLU A 86 -4.98 4.79 0.62
C GLU A 86 -5.48 3.50 -0.05
N PHE A 87 -6.81 3.33 -0.07
CA PHE A 87 -7.47 2.42 -0.99
C PHE A 87 -7.75 3.15 -2.30
N GLY A 88 -6.96 2.92 -3.31
CA GLY A 88 -7.05 3.63 -4.58
C GLY A 88 -7.14 2.71 -5.79
N LYS A 89 -7.71 3.24 -6.86
CA LYS A 89 -7.69 2.58 -8.16
C LYS A 89 -6.47 3.03 -8.95
N VAL A 90 -5.88 2.10 -9.67
CA VAL A 90 -4.79 2.32 -10.61
C VAL A 90 -5.19 1.85 -11.99
N TYR A 91 -4.61 2.44 -13.01
CA TYR A 91 -5.05 2.27 -14.40
C TYR A 91 -3.86 2.00 -15.30
N THR A 92 -3.98 1.00 -16.15
CA THR A 92 -2.96 0.67 -17.15
C THR A 92 -3.60 0.35 -18.50
N GLN A 93 -2.82 0.56 -19.56
CA GLN A 93 -3.19 0.26 -20.93
C GLN A 93 -2.13 -0.65 -21.57
N PRO A 94 -2.16 -1.96 -21.30
CA PRO A 94 -1.15 -2.90 -21.80
C PRO A 94 -1.15 -3.04 -23.32
N SER A 95 -2.24 -2.65 -24.00
CA SER A 95 -2.31 -2.55 -25.47
C SER A 95 -3.32 -1.50 -25.89
N ALA A 96 -3.30 -1.08 -27.16
CA ALA A 96 -4.03 0.07 -27.68
C ALA A 96 -5.56 0.10 -27.39
N LEU A 97 -6.18 -1.05 -27.15
CA LEU A 97 -7.63 -1.17 -26.91
C LEU A 97 -7.98 -1.84 -25.58
N ILE A 98 -6.98 -2.18 -24.76
CA ILE A 98 -7.19 -2.89 -23.48
C ILE A 98 -6.84 -1.95 -22.34
N PHE A 99 -7.86 -1.56 -21.57
CA PHE A 99 -7.70 -0.80 -20.33
C PHE A 99 -7.91 -1.73 -19.14
N GLN A 100 -7.05 -1.62 -18.15
CA GLN A 100 -7.14 -2.37 -16.92
C GLN A 100 -7.26 -1.41 -15.74
N GLU A 101 -8.19 -1.73 -14.84
CA GLU A 101 -8.38 -1.05 -13.57
C GLU A 101 -8.19 -2.07 -12.46
N GLU A 102 -7.35 -1.75 -11.49
CA GLU A 102 -7.15 -2.56 -10.30
C GLU A 102 -7.29 -1.71 -9.04
N THR A 103 -7.81 -2.32 -7.99
CA THR A 103 -7.79 -1.70 -6.67
C THR A 103 -6.53 -2.10 -5.92
N LYS A 104 -5.84 -1.11 -5.37
CA LYS A 104 -4.65 -1.29 -4.55
C LYS A 104 -4.88 -0.69 -3.16
N LEU A 105 -4.19 -1.23 -2.17
CA LEU A 105 -3.95 -0.57 -0.90
C LEU A 105 -2.49 -0.13 -0.89
N GLY A 106 -2.27 1.19 -0.92
CA GLY A 106 -0.96 1.81 -0.74
C GLY A 106 -0.74 2.18 0.72
N ILE A 107 0.48 1.98 1.20
CA ILE A 107 0.90 2.30 2.59
C ILE A 107 2.26 2.99 2.51
N TRP A 108 2.38 4.14 3.17
CA TRP A 108 3.64 4.91 3.23
C TRP A 108 4.03 5.13 4.68
N CYS A 109 5.29 4.89 4.99
CA CYS A 109 5.85 5.05 6.32
C CYS A 109 7.16 5.82 6.26
N THR A 110 7.28 6.89 7.02
CA THR A 110 8.52 7.65 7.18
C THR A 110 8.61 8.26 8.58
N GLY A 111 9.83 8.62 9.01
CA GLY A 111 10.09 9.24 10.30
C GLY A 111 10.22 8.26 11.47
N LEU A 112 9.67 8.59 12.61
CA LEU A 112 9.83 7.84 13.85
C LEU A 112 8.56 7.04 14.17
N VAL A 113 8.70 5.72 14.38
CA VAL A 113 7.66 4.87 14.98
C VAL A 113 7.45 5.21 16.44
N GLN A 114 8.53 5.63 17.11
CA GLN A 114 8.51 5.96 18.51
C GLN A 114 9.41 7.16 18.78
N GLN A 115 8.87 8.16 19.43
CA GLN A 115 9.62 9.30 19.95
C GLN A 115 10.51 8.87 21.13
N SER A 116 11.64 9.58 21.34
CA SER A 116 12.45 9.35 22.53
C SER A 116 11.70 9.78 23.79
N ASN A 117 11.85 9.00 24.85
CA ASN A 117 11.33 9.31 26.17
C ASN A 117 12.39 8.95 27.24
N TRP A 118 12.03 9.08 28.49
CA TRP A 118 12.98 8.91 29.65
C TRP A 118 13.63 7.51 29.73
N ASN A 119 12.99 6.47 29.17
CA ASN A 119 13.50 5.09 29.27
C ASN A 119 13.82 4.45 27.89
N GLN A 120 13.48 5.11 26.77
CA GLN A 120 13.65 4.54 25.43
C GLN A 120 14.15 5.60 24.44
N LYS A 121 15.07 5.18 23.56
CA LYS A 121 15.53 6.00 22.44
C LYS A 121 14.49 6.07 21.33
N ALA A 122 14.55 7.14 20.53
CA ALA A 122 13.74 7.23 19.32
C ALA A 122 13.98 6.03 18.40
N LYS A 123 12.91 5.49 17.85
CA LYS A 123 12.97 4.35 16.90
C LYS A 123 12.48 4.81 15.53
N PRO A 124 13.36 4.87 14.53
CA PRO A 124 12.93 5.18 13.16
C PRO A 124 12.12 4.03 12.57
N VAL A 125 11.35 4.35 11.53
CA VAL A 125 10.72 3.35 10.64
C VAL A 125 11.81 2.50 9.99
N ASP A 126 11.58 1.20 9.96
CA ASP A 126 12.41 0.23 9.24
C ASP A 126 11.56 -0.73 8.40
N LEU A 127 12.22 -1.52 7.56
CA LEU A 127 11.58 -2.53 6.73
C LEU A 127 10.76 -3.54 7.55
N PHE A 128 11.25 -3.92 8.74
CA PHE A 128 10.59 -4.91 9.58
C PHE A 128 9.29 -4.38 10.17
N TYR A 129 9.25 -3.08 10.50
CA TYR A 129 8.02 -2.43 10.92
C TYR A 129 6.97 -2.50 9.83
N VAL A 130 7.30 -2.08 8.59
CA VAL A 130 6.36 -2.11 7.46
C VAL A 130 5.94 -3.54 7.12
N LYS A 131 6.88 -4.49 7.18
CA LYS A 131 6.60 -5.92 7.01
C LYS A 131 5.57 -6.40 8.03
N SER A 132 5.70 -6.02 9.31
CA SER A 132 4.76 -6.41 10.35
C SER A 132 3.34 -5.91 10.09
N ILE A 133 3.19 -4.72 9.49
CA ILE A 133 1.88 -4.16 9.10
C ILE A 133 1.23 -5.01 8.00
N ILE A 134 2.01 -5.38 6.96
CA ILE A 134 1.50 -6.23 5.88
C ILE A 134 1.09 -7.60 6.43
N GLU A 135 1.89 -8.20 7.30
CA GLU A 135 1.57 -9.49 7.93
C GLU A 135 0.34 -9.40 8.83
N ALA A 136 0.16 -8.29 9.57
CA ALA A 136 -1.05 -8.05 10.36
C ALA A 136 -2.31 -7.97 9.47
N ILE A 137 -2.23 -7.33 8.31
CA ILE A 137 -3.30 -7.29 7.31
C ILE A 137 -3.63 -8.70 6.82
N PHE A 138 -2.62 -9.48 6.45
CA PHE A 138 -2.80 -10.86 5.99
C PHE A 138 -3.42 -11.73 7.08
N HIS A 139 -2.92 -11.64 8.30
CA HIS A 139 -3.49 -12.36 9.44
C HIS A 139 -4.95 -11.98 9.69
N LYS A 140 -5.27 -10.69 9.67
CA LYS A 140 -6.65 -10.18 9.81
C LYS A 140 -7.58 -10.74 8.74
N LYS A 141 -7.07 -10.96 7.52
CA LYS A 141 -7.81 -11.54 6.39
C LYS A 141 -7.74 -13.05 6.31
N GLY A 142 -7.04 -13.70 7.23
CA GLY A 142 -6.87 -15.14 7.24
C GLY A 142 -6.08 -15.68 6.05
N ILE A 143 -5.16 -14.89 5.51
CA ILE A 143 -4.32 -15.27 4.37
C ILE A 143 -3.04 -15.89 4.91
N VAL A 144 -2.74 -17.09 4.46
CA VAL A 144 -1.56 -17.87 4.84
C VAL A 144 -0.92 -18.49 3.58
N GLY A 145 0.35 -18.91 3.71
CA GLY A 145 1.03 -19.69 2.67
C GLY A 145 1.52 -18.85 1.48
N LEU A 146 1.66 -17.54 1.62
CA LEU A 146 2.34 -16.72 0.63
C LEU A 146 3.85 -16.93 0.72
N GLU A 147 4.48 -17.07 -0.43
CA GLU A 147 5.92 -17.14 -0.56
C GLU A 147 6.52 -15.74 -0.45
N ILE A 148 7.56 -15.58 0.38
CA ILE A 148 8.29 -14.32 0.51
C ILE A 148 9.56 -14.42 -0.31
N THR A 149 9.74 -13.48 -1.23
CA THR A 149 10.93 -13.38 -2.09
C THR A 149 11.46 -11.95 -2.09
N PHE A 150 12.67 -11.77 -2.63
CA PHE A 150 13.26 -10.45 -2.84
C PHE A 150 13.43 -10.22 -4.34
N ASP A 151 13.22 -9.00 -4.80
CA ASP A 151 13.61 -8.63 -6.15
C ASP A 151 15.10 -8.19 -6.21
N GLU A 152 15.58 -7.90 -7.41
CA GLU A 152 16.97 -7.47 -7.65
C GLU A 152 17.33 -6.15 -6.96
N GLN A 153 16.33 -5.34 -6.61
CA GLN A 153 16.48 -4.04 -5.95
C GLN A 153 16.31 -4.15 -4.42
N GLY A 154 16.09 -5.38 -3.90
CA GLY A 154 15.93 -5.64 -2.47
C GLY A 154 14.52 -5.40 -1.94
N ALA A 155 13.53 -5.18 -2.79
CA ALA A 155 12.15 -5.09 -2.35
C ALA A 155 11.61 -6.47 -1.91
N VAL A 156 10.79 -6.46 -0.86
CA VAL A 156 10.16 -7.67 -0.33
C VAL A 156 8.85 -7.93 -1.07
N LEU A 157 8.69 -9.13 -1.59
CA LEU A 157 7.52 -9.54 -2.37
C LEU A 157 6.81 -10.71 -1.69
N TRP A 158 5.50 -10.62 -1.54
CA TRP A 158 4.64 -11.75 -1.19
C TRP A 158 3.95 -12.27 -2.45
N LYS A 159 4.19 -13.53 -2.75
CA LYS A 159 3.70 -14.18 -3.98
C LYS A 159 2.76 -15.33 -3.67
N ASN A 160 1.71 -15.43 -4.46
CA ASN A 160 0.93 -16.66 -4.61
C ASN A 160 1.25 -17.25 -5.98
N LYS A 161 2.03 -18.31 -6.02
CA LYS A 161 2.58 -18.89 -7.26
C LYS A 161 3.39 -17.83 -8.02
N LYS A 162 2.94 -17.45 -9.23
CA LYS A 162 3.59 -16.44 -10.09
C LYS A 162 3.09 -15.01 -9.85
N GLN A 163 2.06 -14.83 -9.01
CA GLN A 163 1.39 -13.55 -8.85
C GLN A 163 1.85 -12.83 -7.59
N THR A 164 2.31 -11.60 -7.73
CA THR A 164 2.66 -10.73 -6.60
C THR A 164 1.37 -10.17 -5.97
N ILE A 165 1.19 -10.45 -4.68
CA ILE A 165 0.05 -9.99 -3.89
C ILE A 165 0.40 -8.69 -3.16
N ALA A 166 1.61 -8.60 -2.62
CA ALA A 166 2.11 -7.41 -1.96
C ALA A 166 3.59 -7.19 -2.25
N LYS A 167 4.01 -5.93 -2.19
CA LYS A 167 5.40 -5.50 -2.32
C LYS A 167 5.70 -4.46 -1.25
N ILE A 168 6.92 -4.48 -0.70
CA ILE A 168 7.50 -3.37 0.09
C ILE A 168 8.80 -2.97 -0.57
N GLU A 169 8.98 -1.68 -0.75
CA GLU A 169 10.23 -1.11 -1.26
C GLU A 169 10.64 0.13 -0.46
N LEU A 170 11.93 0.37 -0.40
CA LEU A 170 12.48 1.66 0.00
C LEU A 170 12.38 2.60 -1.22
N VAL A 171 11.78 3.77 -1.03
CA VAL A 171 11.63 4.75 -2.11
C VAL A 171 13.02 5.23 -2.54
N GLY A 172 13.35 4.99 -3.80
CA GLY A 172 14.66 5.32 -4.37
C GLY A 172 14.71 6.67 -5.07
N SER A 173 15.87 7.00 -5.61
CA SER A 173 16.18 8.28 -6.26
C SER A 173 15.31 8.62 -7.48
N ALA A 174 14.64 7.64 -8.08
CA ALA A 174 13.69 7.91 -9.16
C ALA A 174 12.58 8.89 -8.76
N PHE A 175 12.28 9.01 -7.47
CA PHE A 175 11.25 9.90 -6.91
C PHE A 175 11.79 11.17 -6.24
N GLU A 176 13.07 11.47 -6.34
CA GLU A 176 13.68 12.71 -5.79
C GLU A 176 13.06 13.99 -6.35
N LYS A 177 12.47 13.92 -7.54
CA LYS A 177 11.73 15.05 -8.13
C LYS A 177 10.40 15.33 -7.42
N ILE A 178 9.85 14.37 -6.70
CA ILE A 178 8.57 14.48 -6.00
C ILE A 178 8.79 14.84 -4.54
N VAL A 179 9.76 14.20 -3.89
CA VAL A 179 9.96 14.29 -2.43
C VAL A 179 11.44 14.35 -2.09
N ASP A 180 11.79 15.20 -1.09
CA ASP A 180 13.13 15.23 -0.51
C ASP A 180 13.34 13.98 0.38
N LEU A 181 14.29 13.12 -0.02
CA LEU A 181 14.58 11.84 0.65
C LEU A 181 15.51 11.99 1.87
N LYS A 182 15.38 13.06 2.65
CA LYS A 182 16.16 13.24 3.90
C LYS A 182 15.97 12.11 4.88
N ASN A 183 14.75 11.59 4.97
CA ASN A 183 14.39 10.43 5.78
C ASN A 183 14.03 9.27 4.87
N PRO A 184 14.35 8.02 5.26
CA PRO A 184 13.89 6.84 4.54
C PRO A 184 12.36 6.83 4.45
N ILE A 185 11.83 6.59 3.25
CA ILE A 185 10.40 6.41 3.00
C ILE A 185 10.21 4.98 2.52
N TYR A 186 9.44 4.21 3.26
CA TYR A 186 9.02 2.86 2.84
C TYR A 186 7.65 2.95 2.22
N TYR A 187 7.52 2.38 1.03
CA TYR A 187 6.25 2.22 0.34
C TYR A 187 5.89 0.75 0.27
N ALA A 188 4.67 0.43 0.67
CA ALA A 188 4.11 -0.89 0.47
C ALA A 188 2.84 -0.80 -0.36
N GLU A 189 2.64 -1.78 -1.25
CA GLU A 189 1.45 -1.90 -2.07
C GLU A 189 0.89 -3.31 -1.99
N ILE A 190 -0.42 -3.43 -1.75
CA ILE A 190 -1.15 -4.69 -1.78
C ILE A 190 -2.14 -4.64 -2.95
N ASN A 191 -2.11 -5.65 -3.82
CA ASN A 191 -3.16 -5.84 -4.81
C ASN A 191 -4.44 -6.29 -4.10
N TRP A 192 -5.34 -5.35 -3.85
CA TRP A 192 -6.55 -5.58 -3.07
C TRP A 192 -7.49 -6.58 -3.73
N ASP A 193 -7.67 -6.46 -5.05
CA ASP A 193 -8.53 -7.35 -5.82
C ASP A 193 -8.02 -8.81 -5.80
N GLN A 194 -6.71 -9.00 -5.80
CA GLN A 194 -6.11 -10.33 -5.71
C GLN A 194 -6.14 -10.86 -4.28
N LEU A 195 -5.91 -10.00 -3.29
CA LEU A 195 -6.00 -10.35 -1.88
C LEU A 195 -7.38 -10.94 -1.54
N LEU A 196 -8.45 -10.28 -1.98
CA LEU A 196 -9.83 -10.73 -1.72
C LEU A 196 -10.12 -12.10 -2.37
N LYS A 197 -9.49 -12.42 -3.50
CA LYS A 197 -9.63 -13.75 -4.14
C LYS A 197 -8.94 -14.86 -3.33
N LEU A 198 -7.93 -14.53 -2.53
CA LEU A 198 -7.20 -15.49 -1.70
C LEU A 198 -7.87 -15.75 -0.37
N GLN A 199 -8.82 -14.95 0.04
CA GLN A 199 -9.54 -15.12 1.29
C GLN A 199 -10.34 -16.42 1.28
N GLN A 200 -9.73 -17.50 1.77
CA GLN A 200 -10.30 -18.86 1.76
C GLN A 200 -10.83 -19.31 3.12
N LEU A 201 -10.56 -18.58 4.19
CA LEU A 201 -10.83 -19.09 5.52
C LEU A 201 -12.27 -18.82 5.93
N LYS A 202 -13.07 -19.88 5.89
CA LYS A 202 -14.17 -20.00 6.84
C LYS A 202 -13.53 -20.11 8.23
N ILE A 203 -13.71 -19.07 9.04
CA ILE A 203 -13.30 -19.12 10.44
C ILE A 203 -14.04 -20.31 11.06
N GLN A 204 -13.30 -21.37 11.40
CA GLN A 204 -13.85 -22.51 12.10
C GLN A 204 -13.62 -22.29 13.59
N TYR A 205 -14.72 -22.21 14.33
CA TYR A 205 -14.66 -22.23 15.78
C TYR A 205 -14.12 -23.60 16.23
N LYS A 206 -13.01 -23.58 16.97
CA LYS A 206 -12.48 -24.77 17.65
C LYS A 206 -12.69 -24.58 19.14
N GLU A 207 -13.46 -25.44 19.73
CA GLU A 207 -13.72 -25.41 21.16
C GLU A 207 -12.40 -25.59 21.94
N VAL A 208 -12.13 -24.66 22.86
CA VAL A 208 -10.98 -24.77 23.74
C VAL A 208 -11.27 -25.83 24.78
N SER A 209 -10.32 -26.76 24.99
CA SER A 209 -10.47 -27.79 26.01
C SER A 209 -10.75 -27.16 27.37
N LYS A 210 -11.85 -27.60 28.00
CA LYS A 210 -12.26 -27.11 29.33
C LYS A 210 -11.36 -27.60 30.47
N PHE A 211 -10.51 -28.57 30.19
CA PHE A 211 -9.62 -29.17 31.17
C PHE A 211 -8.17 -28.96 30.76
N PRO A 212 -7.30 -28.57 31.73
CA PRO A 212 -5.87 -28.55 31.44
C PRO A 212 -5.42 -29.95 31.05
N SER A 213 -4.56 -30.05 30.02
CA SER A 213 -3.85 -31.29 29.72
C SER A 213 -2.97 -31.66 30.88
N VAL A 214 -3.16 -32.85 31.44
CA VAL A 214 -2.29 -33.45 32.47
C VAL A 214 -1.00 -33.90 31.82
#